data_3213965ccbd8bf3f8f650ad755de83e9
#
_entry.id   3213965ccbd8bf3f8f650ad755de83e9
#
_cell.length_a   1.000
_cell.length_b   1.000
_cell.length_c   1.000
_cell.angle_alpha   90.00
_cell.angle_beta   90.00
_cell.angle_gamma   90.00
#
_symmetry.space_group_name_H-M   'P 1'
#
loop_
_entity.id
_entity.type
_entity.pdbx_description
1 polymer ?
#
loop_
_entity_poly.entity_id
_entity_poly.type
_entity_poly.pdbx_seq_one_letter_code
_entity_poly.pdbx_strand_id
1 'polypeptide(L)'
;MEVISTNVSQPTTIIWNKKKEETGIYKIPTSEGIFLTKQFVVSDYVGDLKNHSGIDKACYIFSARHYSYWENLYPELEWNWGIFGENLTISEIDESSIYIGDIYQIGTSIVQVTQPRQPCYKLGIRFGTQQIIKQFIDYGFPGIYVKILEEGLVKPGDQMELLTRCEDSISICEAFQLNYSGNNAKLRPLLLKAIKNPFLAQSFKKQIERFI
;
A
#
# COMPACT_ATOMS: atom_id res chain seq x y z
N MET A 1 -0.21 -17.09 2.08
CA MET A 1 -0.68 -16.20 0.97
C MET A 1 0.42 -16.18 -0.08
N GLU A 2 0.09 -16.24 -1.37
CA GLU A 2 1.07 -16.37 -2.46
C GLU A 2 1.31 -15.04 -3.17
N VAL A 3 2.57 -14.76 -3.56
CA VAL A 3 2.94 -13.65 -4.44
C VAL A 3 2.52 -13.99 -5.86
N ILE A 4 1.49 -13.32 -6.37
CA ILE A 4 1.01 -13.51 -7.75
C ILE A 4 1.89 -12.76 -8.74
N SER A 5 2.31 -11.54 -8.36
CA SER A 5 3.14 -10.71 -9.23
C SER A 5 4.05 -9.80 -8.43
N THR A 6 5.22 -9.56 -8.98
CA THR A 6 6.16 -8.52 -8.56
C THR A 6 6.19 -7.44 -9.62
N ASN A 7 6.06 -6.16 -9.22
CA ASN A 7 5.84 -5.06 -10.15
C ASN A 7 6.79 -3.89 -9.87
N VAL A 8 7.37 -3.34 -10.93
CA VAL A 8 8.25 -2.17 -10.89
C VAL A 8 7.86 -1.15 -11.95
N SER A 9 8.31 0.08 -11.81
CA SER A 9 8.06 1.14 -12.77
C SER A 9 9.34 1.84 -13.18
N GLN A 10 9.31 2.37 -14.41
CA GLN A 10 10.25 3.38 -14.86
C GLN A 10 9.65 4.78 -14.70
N PRO A 11 10.47 5.86 -14.68
CA PRO A 11 9.96 7.23 -14.66
C PRO A 11 9.01 7.46 -15.84
N THR A 12 7.77 7.86 -15.52
CA THR A 12 6.76 8.20 -16.53
C THR A 12 6.34 9.65 -16.32
N THR A 13 6.42 10.46 -17.39
CA THR A 13 5.97 11.86 -17.34
C THR A 13 4.45 11.94 -17.46
N ILE A 14 3.82 12.60 -16.51
CA ILE A 14 2.39 12.96 -16.52
C ILE A 14 2.23 14.48 -16.57
N ILE A 15 1.04 14.94 -16.99
CA ILE A 15 0.67 16.35 -16.91
C ILE A 15 -0.45 16.49 -15.87
N TRP A 16 -0.18 17.25 -14.82
CA TRP A 16 -1.16 17.56 -13.79
C TRP A 16 -1.19 19.07 -13.50
N ASN A 17 -2.36 19.66 -13.52
CA ASN A 17 -2.52 21.12 -13.33
C ASN A 17 -1.56 21.95 -14.20
N LYS A 18 -1.41 21.57 -15.49
CA LYS A 18 -0.51 22.20 -16.49
C LYS A 18 0.99 22.07 -16.17
N LYS A 19 1.38 21.27 -15.18
CA LYS A 19 2.78 20.99 -14.84
C LYS A 19 3.16 19.58 -15.28
N LYS A 20 4.39 19.45 -15.75
CA LYS A 20 4.99 18.12 -16.01
C LYS A 20 5.53 17.58 -14.68
N GLU A 21 5.18 16.35 -14.37
CA GLU A 21 5.65 15.63 -13.18
C GLU A 21 6.03 14.20 -13.56
N GLU A 22 7.01 13.65 -12.88
CA GLU A 22 7.35 12.23 -13.01
C GLU A 22 6.61 11.40 -11.96
N THR A 23 6.27 10.17 -12.36
CA THR A 23 5.56 9.22 -11.50
C THR A 23 6.02 7.81 -11.73
N GLY A 24 6.00 6.99 -10.68
CA GLY A 24 6.18 5.54 -10.72
C GLY A 24 4.89 4.75 -10.52
N ILE A 25 3.71 5.37 -10.77
CA ILE A 25 2.43 4.65 -10.58
C ILE A 25 2.16 3.61 -11.68
N TYR A 26 2.82 3.75 -12.84
CA TYR A 26 2.66 2.84 -13.98
C TYR A 26 3.57 1.62 -13.81
N LYS A 27 3.29 0.81 -12.78
CA LYS A 27 4.03 -0.41 -12.55
C LYS A 27 3.61 -1.50 -13.54
N ILE A 28 4.59 -2.30 -13.92
CA ILE A 28 4.44 -3.45 -14.81
C ILE A 28 5.01 -4.71 -14.14
N PRO A 29 4.43 -5.89 -14.38
CA PRO A 29 4.95 -7.14 -13.87
C PRO A 29 6.38 -7.44 -14.34
N THR A 30 7.16 -8.08 -13.46
CA THR A 30 8.48 -8.63 -13.77
C THR A 30 8.58 -10.08 -13.31
N SER A 31 9.08 -10.96 -14.17
CA SER A 31 9.29 -12.38 -13.85
C SER A 31 10.56 -12.64 -13.03
N GLU A 32 11.52 -11.73 -13.08
CA GLU A 32 12.81 -11.84 -12.36
C GLU A 32 12.66 -11.73 -10.83
N GLY A 33 11.50 -11.25 -10.36
CA GLY A 33 11.31 -10.86 -8.99
C GLY A 33 11.83 -9.47 -8.70
N ILE A 34 11.70 -9.02 -7.45
CA ILE A 34 12.17 -7.72 -6.99
C ILE A 34 13.00 -7.88 -5.71
N PHE A 35 14.05 -7.10 -5.58
CA PHE A 35 14.85 -7.06 -4.37
C PHE A 35 14.38 -5.91 -3.47
N LEU A 36 13.99 -6.26 -2.25
CA LEU A 36 13.53 -5.31 -1.24
C LEU A 36 14.71 -4.84 -0.40
N THR A 37 14.97 -3.53 -0.41
CA THR A 37 15.93 -2.89 0.48
C THR A 37 15.22 -2.17 1.62
N LYS A 38 15.93 -1.77 2.66
CA LYS A 38 15.34 -1.01 3.79
C LYS A 38 14.71 0.32 3.38
N GLN A 39 15.03 0.84 2.21
CA GLN A 39 14.58 2.17 1.78
C GLN A 39 13.66 2.14 0.57
N PHE A 40 13.81 1.18 -0.34
CA PHE A 40 13.11 1.12 -1.62
C PHE A 40 13.15 -0.29 -2.22
N VAL A 41 12.38 -0.49 -3.27
CA VAL A 41 12.45 -1.66 -4.16
C VAL A 41 13.46 -1.39 -5.27
N VAL A 42 14.43 -2.28 -5.45
CA VAL A 42 15.46 -2.15 -6.50
C VAL A 42 14.80 -2.13 -7.88
N SER A 43 15.28 -1.27 -8.77
CA SER A 43 14.77 -1.04 -10.12
C SER A 43 13.35 -0.44 -10.19
N ASP A 44 12.80 -0.02 -9.05
CA ASP A 44 11.52 0.70 -9.01
C ASP A 44 11.73 2.21 -8.90
N TYR A 45 10.84 2.97 -9.55
CA TYR A 45 10.88 4.43 -9.50
C TYR A 45 9.77 4.99 -8.61
N VAL A 46 10.14 5.94 -7.74
CA VAL A 46 9.21 6.69 -6.89
C VAL A 46 9.34 8.19 -7.18
N GLY A 47 8.39 8.74 -7.95
CA GLY A 47 8.46 10.14 -8.41
C GLY A 47 8.23 11.19 -7.33
N ASP A 48 7.62 10.85 -6.21
CA ASP A 48 7.37 11.78 -5.10
C ASP A 48 8.00 11.22 -3.82
N LEU A 49 9.28 11.51 -3.66
CA LEU A 49 10.07 11.04 -2.52
C LEU A 49 9.58 11.60 -1.19
N LYS A 50 8.89 12.74 -1.18
CA LYS A 50 8.40 13.37 0.06
C LYS A 50 7.20 12.63 0.64
N ASN A 51 6.28 12.18 -0.21
CA ASN A 51 4.99 11.61 0.22
C ASN A 51 4.90 10.08 0.05
N HIS A 52 5.66 9.51 -0.91
CA HIS A 52 5.56 8.10 -1.30
C HIS A 52 6.85 7.30 -1.09
N SER A 53 7.85 7.84 -0.38
CA SER A 53 9.06 7.14 0.00
C SER A 53 9.31 7.17 1.51
N GLY A 54 10.38 6.52 1.92
CA GLY A 54 10.82 6.40 3.30
C GLY A 54 10.67 4.97 3.84
N ILE A 55 11.38 4.71 4.91
CA ILE A 55 11.50 3.35 5.48
C ILE A 55 10.15 2.70 5.79
N ASP A 56 9.13 3.49 6.15
CA ASP A 56 7.79 3.00 6.46
C ASP A 56 6.92 2.73 5.22
N LYS A 57 7.43 3.05 4.03
CA LYS A 57 6.75 2.89 2.73
C LYS A 57 7.67 2.25 1.70
N ALA A 58 8.59 1.39 2.16
CA ALA A 58 9.60 0.79 1.30
C ALA A 58 9.00 -0.12 0.22
N CYS A 59 7.88 -0.77 0.50
CA CYS A 59 7.16 -1.61 -0.45
C CYS A 59 5.65 -1.50 -0.24
N TYR A 60 4.89 -1.42 -1.35
CA TYR A 60 3.43 -1.43 -1.36
C TYR A 60 2.91 -2.79 -1.81
N ILE A 61 2.00 -3.37 -1.04
CA ILE A 61 1.37 -4.67 -1.25
C ILE A 61 -0.13 -4.47 -1.45
N PHE A 62 -0.72 -5.14 -2.46
CA PHE A 62 -2.15 -5.11 -2.73
C PHE A 62 -2.68 -6.52 -3.01
N SER A 63 -3.95 -6.78 -2.65
CA SER A 63 -4.57 -8.09 -2.81
C SER A 63 -5.17 -8.27 -4.20
N ALA A 64 -4.85 -9.40 -4.86
CA ALA A 64 -5.45 -9.79 -6.12
C ALA A 64 -6.97 -10.02 -6.02
N ARG A 65 -7.48 -10.39 -4.83
CA ARG A 65 -8.93 -10.59 -4.60
C ARG A 65 -9.78 -9.37 -4.92
N HIS A 66 -9.21 -8.17 -4.87
CA HIS A 66 -9.93 -6.92 -5.13
C HIS A 66 -9.99 -6.56 -6.61
N TYR A 67 -9.16 -7.17 -7.45
CA TYR A 67 -9.04 -6.83 -8.87
C TYR A 67 -10.35 -7.00 -9.62
N SER A 68 -11.05 -8.14 -9.44
CA SER A 68 -12.32 -8.40 -10.13
C SER A 68 -13.41 -7.35 -9.84
N TYR A 69 -13.47 -6.82 -8.62
CA TYR A 69 -14.38 -5.73 -8.29
C TYR A 69 -14.08 -4.47 -9.13
N TRP A 70 -12.81 -4.09 -9.20
CA TRP A 70 -12.38 -2.90 -9.91
C TRP A 70 -12.43 -3.07 -11.43
N GLU A 71 -12.11 -4.27 -11.93
CA GLU A 71 -12.23 -4.63 -13.34
C GLU A 71 -13.67 -4.53 -13.83
N ASN A 72 -14.64 -4.98 -13.05
CA ASN A 72 -16.06 -4.82 -13.35
C ASN A 72 -16.49 -3.34 -13.34
N LEU A 73 -15.88 -2.51 -12.51
CA LEU A 73 -16.22 -1.08 -12.44
C LEU A 73 -15.55 -0.24 -13.54
N TYR A 74 -14.41 -0.70 -14.06
CA TYR A 74 -13.61 -0.02 -15.09
C TYR A 74 -13.22 -0.99 -16.22
N PRO A 75 -14.21 -1.59 -16.95
CA PRO A 75 -13.95 -2.64 -17.93
C PRO A 75 -13.18 -2.16 -19.18
N GLU A 76 -13.12 -0.85 -19.41
CA GLU A 76 -12.40 -0.24 -20.53
C GLU A 76 -10.90 -0.07 -20.30
N LEU A 77 -10.41 -0.31 -19.07
CA LEU A 77 -8.99 -0.24 -18.77
C LEU A 77 -8.26 -1.52 -19.16
N GLU A 78 -7.02 -1.37 -19.57
CA GLU A 78 -6.10 -2.50 -19.71
C GLU A 78 -5.64 -2.94 -18.33
N TRP A 79 -6.13 -4.11 -17.90
CA TRP A 79 -5.85 -4.65 -16.57
C TRP A 79 -4.58 -5.49 -16.55
N ASN A 80 -3.64 -5.05 -15.72
CA ASN A 80 -2.40 -5.75 -15.42
C ASN A 80 -2.12 -5.65 -13.92
N TRP A 81 -1.41 -6.63 -13.35
CA TRP A 81 -0.90 -6.50 -12.00
C TRP A 81 -0.03 -5.24 -11.88
N GLY A 82 -0.09 -4.58 -10.73
CA GLY A 82 0.59 -3.28 -10.53
C GLY A 82 -0.25 -2.06 -10.91
N ILE A 83 -1.52 -2.22 -11.36
CA ILE A 83 -2.36 -1.09 -11.80
C ILE A 83 -2.65 -0.09 -10.68
N PHE A 84 -2.69 -0.52 -9.42
CA PHE A 84 -2.85 0.36 -8.25
C PHE A 84 -1.53 0.98 -7.80
N GLY A 85 -0.41 0.69 -8.47
CA GLY A 85 0.92 1.15 -8.13
C GLY A 85 1.62 0.28 -7.07
N GLU A 86 1.13 -0.93 -6.83
CA GLU A 86 1.71 -1.88 -5.90
C GLU A 86 2.95 -2.57 -6.46
N ASN A 87 3.90 -2.84 -5.57
CA ASN A 87 5.12 -3.61 -5.88
C ASN A 87 4.87 -5.12 -5.81
N LEU A 88 4.02 -5.56 -4.88
CA LEU A 88 3.63 -6.96 -4.71
C LEU A 88 2.12 -7.09 -4.84
N THR A 89 1.68 -7.95 -5.76
CA THR A 89 0.30 -8.41 -5.82
C THR A 89 0.24 -9.79 -5.15
N ILE A 90 -0.50 -9.88 -4.04
CA ILE A 90 -0.65 -11.11 -3.24
C ILE A 90 -2.02 -11.72 -3.51
N SER A 91 -2.12 -13.06 -3.55
CA SER A 91 -3.34 -13.80 -3.91
C SER A 91 -4.56 -13.37 -3.12
N GLU A 92 -4.46 -13.44 -1.80
CA GLU A 92 -5.55 -13.11 -0.89
C GLU A 92 -5.00 -12.43 0.36
N ILE A 93 -5.38 -11.19 0.57
CA ILE A 93 -5.16 -10.46 1.82
C ILE A 93 -6.52 -9.99 2.31
N ASP A 94 -6.78 -10.24 3.57
CA ASP A 94 -7.88 -9.61 4.29
C ASP A 94 -7.28 -8.52 5.20
N GLU A 95 -7.34 -7.28 4.76
CA GLU A 95 -6.77 -6.13 5.47
C GLU A 95 -7.46 -5.86 6.82
N SER A 96 -8.63 -6.47 7.06
CA SER A 96 -9.29 -6.44 8.37
C SER A 96 -8.61 -7.36 9.40
N SER A 97 -7.83 -8.33 8.91
CA SER A 97 -7.09 -9.33 9.70
C SER A 97 -5.57 -9.13 9.69
N ILE A 98 -5.08 -8.10 9.01
CA ILE A 98 -3.68 -7.68 9.01
C ILE A 98 -3.54 -6.48 9.96
N TYR A 99 -2.62 -6.56 10.91
CA TYR A 99 -2.47 -5.54 11.96
C TYR A 99 -1.17 -4.75 11.79
N ILE A 100 -1.23 -3.48 12.17
CA ILE A 100 -0.04 -2.62 12.23
C ILE A 100 0.99 -3.23 13.19
N GLY A 101 2.20 -3.47 12.70
CA GLY A 101 3.27 -4.11 13.46
C GLY A 101 3.41 -5.61 13.20
N ASP A 102 2.46 -6.26 12.52
CA ASP A 102 2.62 -7.66 12.08
C ASP A 102 3.90 -7.82 11.27
N ILE A 103 4.59 -8.94 11.48
CA ILE A 103 5.83 -9.27 10.77
C ILE A 103 5.57 -10.49 9.89
N TYR A 104 5.93 -10.36 8.62
CA TYR A 104 5.81 -11.42 7.62
C TYR A 104 7.15 -11.73 7.00
N GLN A 105 7.35 -12.99 6.65
CA GLN A 105 8.35 -13.41 5.67
C GLN A 105 7.70 -13.42 4.29
N ILE A 106 8.39 -12.86 3.28
CA ILE A 106 7.99 -12.92 1.87
C ILE A 106 9.24 -13.25 1.06
N GLY A 107 9.27 -14.42 0.45
CA GLY A 107 10.50 -14.93 -0.18
C GLY A 107 11.64 -14.99 0.83
N THR A 108 12.76 -14.29 0.54
CA THR A 108 13.90 -14.20 1.47
C THR A 108 13.90 -12.92 2.33
N SER A 109 12.88 -12.06 2.19
CA SER A 109 12.77 -10.79 2.92
C SER A 109 11.88 -10.94 4.16
N ILE A 110 12.19 -10.17 5.23
CA ILE A 110 11.31 -10.00 6.40
C ILE A 110 10.81 -8.57 6.43
N VAL A 111 9.48 -8.42 6.50
CA VAL A 111 8.80 -7.14 6.41
C VAL A 111 7.89 -6.91 7.61
N GLN A 112 7.67 -5.65 7.98
CA GLN A 112 6.73 -5.28 9.03
C GLN A 112 5.69 -4.29 8.50
N VAL A 113 4.42 -4.56 8.81
CA VAL A 113 3.27 -3.72 8.45
C VAL A 113 3.34 -2.38 9.18
N THR A 114 3.20 -1.27 8.44
CA THR A 114 3.39 0.09 8.98
C THR A 114 2.17 0.99 8.85
N GLN A 115 1.46 0.95 7.73
CA GLN A 115 0.30 1.79 7.48
C GLN A 115 -0.52 1.32 6.28
N PRO A 116 -1.81 1.73 6.17
CA PRO A 116 -2.58 1.57 4.93
C PRO A 116 -2.06 2.52 3.83
N ARG A 117 -2.23 2.12 2.58
CA ARG A 117 -1.99 3.01 1.44
C ARG A 117 -3.10 4.06 1.37
N GLN A 118 -2.72 5.30 1.10
CA GLN A 118 -3.64 6.41 0.86
C GLN A 118 -3.71 6.70 -0.64
N PRO A 119 -4.90 6.72 -1.27
CA PRO A 119 -5.02 7.07 -2.68
C PRO A 119 -4.66 8.53 -2.91
N CYS A 120 -3.97 8.82 -4.00
CA CYS A 120 -3.63 10.18 -4.40
C CYS A 120 -4.08 10.45 -5.84
N TYR A 121 -4.07 11.71 -6.28
CA TYR A 121 -4.48 12.12 -7.63
C TYR A 121 -3.82 11.33 -8.77
N LYS A 122 -2.61 10.77 -8.55
CA LYS A 122 -1.92 9.93 -9.54
C LYS A 122 -2.70 8.65 -9.85
N LEU A 123 -3.40 8.08 -8.85
CA LEU A 123 -4.32 6.97 -9.09
C LEU A 123 -5.45 7.40 -10.03
N GLY A 124 -6.00 8.61 -9.83
CA GLY A 124 -7.01 9.17 -10.72
C GLY A 124 -6.50 9.36 -12.16
N ILE A 125 -5.25 9.75 -12.34
CA ILE A 125 -4.64 9.84 -13.67
C ILE A 125 -4.50 8.46 -14.30
N ARG A 126 -4.05 7.46 -13.53
CA ARG A 126 -3.90 6.06 -14.00
C ARG A 126 -5.24 5.47 -14.46
N PHE A 127 -6.33 5.80 -13.76
CA PHE A 127 -7.69 5.32 -14.04
C PHE A 127 -8.51 6.24 -14.97
N GLY A 128 -7.93 7.34 -15.46
CA GLY A 128 -8.62 8.29 -16.34
C GLY A 128 -9.71 9.14 -15.66
N THR A 129 -9.92 8.99 -14.35
CA THR A 129 -10.91 9.74 -13.58
C THR A 129 -10.51 9.92 -12.12
N GLN A 130 -10.75 11.12 -11.57
CA GLN A 130 -10.52 11.38 -10.15
C GLN A 130 -11.60 10.76 -9.22
N GLN A 131 -12.70 10.26 -9.79
CA GLN A 131 -13.75 9.57 -9.01
C GLN A 131 -13.22 8.32 -8.31
N ILE A 132 -12.21 7.65 -8.89
CA ILE A 132 -11.56 6.48 -8.28
C ILE A 132 -11.05 6.77 -6.86
N ILE A 133 -10.64 8.00 -6.56
CA ILE A 133 -10.12 8.36 -5.23
C ILE A 133 -11.22 8.15 -4.17
N LYS A 134 -12.42 8.71 -4.43
CA LYS A 134 -13.57 8.53 -3.54
C LYS A 134 -14.00 7.07 -3.48
N GLN A 135 -14.12 6.41 -4.62
CA GLN A 135 -14.53 5.00 -4.70
C GLN A 135 -13.55 4.09 -3.94
N PHE A 136 -12.24 4.35 -4.05
CA PHE A 136 -11.21 3.61 -3.35
C PHE A 136 -11.30 3.78 -1.82
N ILE A 137 -11.61 5.02 -1.37
CA ILE A 137 -11.84 5.30 0.05
C ILE A 137 -13.10 4.58 0.53
N ASP A 138 -14.20 4.67 -0.21
CA ASP A 138 -15.48 4.05 0.13
C ASP A 138 -15.39 2.51 0.11
N TYR A 139 -14.55 1.93 -0.76
CA TYR A 139 -14.31 0.49 -0.84
C TYR A 139 -13.62 -0.06 0.42
N GLY A 140 -12.71 0.70 1.01
CA GLY A 140 -12.18 0.44 2.35
C GLY A 140 -11.04 -0.60 2.45
N PHE A 141 -10.56 -1.17 1.34
CA PHE A 141 -9.46 -2.14 1.29
C PHE A 141 -8.26 -1.52 0.53
N PRO A 142 -7.38 -0.82 1.25
CA PRO A 142 -6.38 0.04 0.62
C PRO A 142 -5.09 -0.67 0.22
N GLY A 143 -4.88 -1.92 0.66
CA GLY A 143 -3.58 -2.56 0.66
C GLY A 143 -2.65 -1.99 1.75
N ILE A 144 -1.40 -2.42 1.75
CA ILE A 144 -0.51 -2.35 2.90
C ILE A 144 0.83 -1.74 2.49
N TYR A 145 1.32 -0.74 3.21
CA TYR A 145 2.72 -0.38 3.21
C TYR A 145 3.48 -1.15 4.28
N VAL A 146 4.69 -1.56 3.92
CA VAL A 146 5.60 -2.25 4.83
C VAL A 146 6.97 -1.58 4.85
N LYS A 147 7.65 -1.67 6.00
CA LYS A 147 9.09 -1.46 6.11
C LYS A 147 9.81 -2.79 6.01
N ILE A 148 11.04 -2.77 5.55
CA ILE A 148 11.87 -3.96 5.38
C ILE A 148 12.76 -4.11 6.62
N LEU A 149 12.59 -5.22 7.34
CA LEU A 149 13.44 -5.57 8.47
C LEU A 149 14.71 -6.30 8.01
N GLU A 150 14.53 -7.27 7.08
CA GLU A 150 15.62 -7.97 6.42
C GLU A 150 15.45 -7.86 4.92
N GLU A 151 16.51 -7.39 4.26
CA GLU A 151 16.53 -7.23 2.81
C GLU A 151 16.51 -8.60 2.12
N GLY A 152 15.86 -8.68 0.97
CA GLY A 152 15.75 -9.97 0.30
C GLY A 152 15.06 -9.91 -1.05
N LEU A 153 15.15 -11.03 -1.76
CA LEU A 153 14.51 -11.24 -3.05
C LEU A 153 13.13 -11.83 -2.86
N VAL A 154 12.17 -11.28 -3.60
CA VAL A 154 10.78 -11.76 -3.67
C VAL A 154 10.45 -12.04 -5.13
N LYS A 155 9.88 -13.22 -5.41
CA LYS A 155 9.48 -13.66 -6.75
C LYS A 155 8.01 -14.08 -6.79
N PRO A 156 7.40 -14.06 -7.97
CA PRO A 156 6.11 -14.74 -8.17
C PRO A 156 6.20 -16.22 -7.73
N GLY A 157 5.19 -16.69 -7.01
CA GLY A 157 5.13 -18.02 -6.39
C GLY A 157 5.65 -18.10 -4.96
N ASP A 158 6.41 -17.10 -4.47
CA ASP A 158 6.83 -17.06 -3.07
C ASP A 158 5.63 -16.93 -2.13
N GLN A 159 5.80 -17.42 -0.90
CA GLN A 159 4.77 -17.32 0.13
C GLN A 159 4.97 -16.08 1.00
N MET A 160 3.86 -15.44 1.36
CA MET A 160 3.81 -14.45 2.44
C MET A 160 3.29 -15.14 3.70
N GLU A 161 4.15 -15.35 4.68
CA GLU A 161 3.89 -16.10 5.90
C GLU A 161 4.00 -15.20 7.13
N LEU A 162 3.02 -15.29 8.03
CA LEU A 162 3.03 -14.54 9.27
C LEU A 162 4.08 -15.15 10.23
N LEU A 163 5.10 -14.37 10.57
CA LEU A 163 6.09 -14.75 11.57
C LEU A 163 5.70 -14.31 12.98
N THR A 164 5.16 -13.09 13.10
CA THR A 164 4.81 -12.54 14.41
C THR A 164 3.56 -11.69 14.29
N ARG A 165 2.54 -12.01 15.09
CA ARG A 165 1.34 -11.19 15.27
C ARG A 165 1.63 -10.07 16.24
N CYS A 166 1.29 -8.83 15.89
CA CYS A 166 1.32 -7.71 16.79
C CYS A 166 0.05 -7.71 17.65
N GLU A 167 0.15 -8.27 18.85
CA GLU A 167 -0.95 -8.27 19.80
C GLU A 167 -1.32 -6.84 20.20
N ASP A 168 -2.60 -6.63 20.55
CA ASP A 168 -3.16 -5.32 20.95
C ASP A 168 -2.90 -4.19 19.93
N SER A 169 -2.92 -4.48 18.64
CA SER A 169 -2.79 -3.51 17.57
C SER A 169 -4.14 -3.19 16.90
N ILE A 170 -4.10 -2.34 15.87
CA ILE A 170 -5.23 -2.01 14.99
C ILE A 170 -5.01 -2.61 13.62
N SER A 171 -6.09 -3.01 12.95
CA SER A 171 -6.01 -3.53 11.59
C SER A 171 -5.73 -2.43 10.56
N ILE A 172 -5.34 -2.84 9.36
CA ILE A 172 -5.17 -1.93 8.21
C ILE A 172 -6.48 -1.23 7.86
N CYS A 173 -7.62 -1.95 7.86
CA CYS A 173 -8.93 -1.34 7.61
C CYS A 173 -9.31 -0.32 8.68
N GLU A 174 -9.08 -0.62 9.95
CA GLU A 174 -9.32 0.30 11.06
C GLU A 174 -8.44 1.55 10.95
N ALA A 175 -7.15 1.39 10.67
CA ALA A 175 -6.25 2.52 10.44
C ALA A 175 -6.70 3.38 9.25
N PHE A 176 -7.11 2.75 8.15
CA PHE A 176 -7.61 3.44 6.97
C PHE A 176 -8.87 4.24 7.28
N GLN A 177 -9.83 3.64 7.97
CA GLN A 177 -11.06 4.29 8.41
C GLN A 177 -10.77 5.54 9.25
N LEU A 178 -9.83 5.48 10.19
CA LEU A 178 -9.46 6.63 11.03
C LEU A 178 -9.05 7.86 10.22
N ASN A 179 -8.36 7.67 9.08
CA ASN A 179 -7.89 8.78 8.25
C ASN A 179 -9.02 9.53 7.52
N TYR A 180 -10.16 8.87 7.29
CA TYR A 180 -11.28 9.42 6.50
C TYR A 180 -12.57 9.62 7.30
N SER A 181 -12.60 9.25 8.57
CA SER A 181 -13.80 9.32 9.42
C SER A 181 -14.10 10.70 9.99
N GLY A 182 -13.20 11.67 9.80
CA GLY A 182 -13.32 12.97 10.44
C GLY A 182 -13.29 12.88 11.98
N ASN A 183 -13.87 13.88 12.64
CA ASN A 183 -13.96 13.92 14.10
C ASN A 183 -15.16 13.06 14.61
N ASN A 184 -15.03 11.73 14.49
CA ASN A 184 -16.06 10.78 14.93
C ASN A 184 -15.77 10.32 16.37
N ALA A 185 -16.58 10.79 17.33
CA ALA A 185 -16.43 10.46 18.74
C ALA A 185 -16.43 8.94 19.03
N LYS A 186 -17.15 8.13 18.25
CA LYS A 186 -17.19 6.66 18.41
C LYS A 186 -15.85 6.00 18.10
N LEU A 187 -15.03 6.62 17.26
CA LEU A 187 -13.71 6.10 16.88
C LEU A 187 -12.57 6.62 17.78
N ARG A 188 -12.88 7.50 18.76
CA ARG A 188 -11.86 8.06 19.66
C ARG A 188 -11.03 7.00 20.41
N PRO A 189 -11.59 5.91 20.96
CA PRO A 189 -10.77 4.86 21.58
C PRO A 189 -9.80 4.20 20.60
N LEU A 190 -10.26 3.93 19.37
CA LEU A 190 -9.43 3.36 18.32
C LEU A 190 -8.33 4.33 17.88
N LEU A 191 -8.65 5.62 17.75
CA LEU A 191 -7.69 6.68 17.42
C LEU A 191 -6.57 6.76 18.47
N LEU A 192 -6.91 6.74 19.76
CA LEU A 192 -5.94 6.78 20.85
C LEU A 192 -5.06 5.52 20.86
N LYS A 193 -5.61 4.35 20.55
CA LYS A 193 -4.86 3.11 20.37
C LYS A 193 -3.89 3.19 19.21
N ALA A 194 -4.35 3.71 18.05
CA ALA A 194 -3.53 3.93 16.86
C ALA A 194 -2.32 4.83 17.14
N ILE A 195 -2.52 5.97 17.79
CA ILE A 195 -1.45 6.95 18.09
C ILE A 195 -0.39 6.36 19.03
N LYS A 196 -0.80 5.53 19.99
CA LYS A 196 0.13 4.85 20.91
C LYS A 196 0.90 3.70 20.26
N ASN A 197 0.44 3.16 19.12
CA ASN A 197 1.10 2.03 18.47
C ASN A 197 2.50 2.43 17.97
N PRO A 198 3.59 1.81 18.45
CA PRO A 198 4.96 2.21 18.09
C PRO A 198 5.32 1.89 16.63
N PHE A 199 4.58 0.99 15.98
CA PHE A 199 4.85 0.51 14.62
C PHE A 199 4.10 1.29 13.55
N LEU A 200 3.08 2.07 13.93
CA LEU A 200 2.36 2.93 12.98
C LEU A 200 3.28 4.05 12.49
N ALA A 201 3.39 4.21 11.18
CA ALA A 201 4.24 5.20 10.55
C ALA A 201 3.99 6.61 11.11
N GLN A 202 5.06 7.35 11.45
CA GLN A 202 4.97 8.68 12.06
C GLN A 202 4.23 9.70 11.18
N SER A 203 4.40 9.59 9.85
CA SER A 203 3.68 10.45 8.91
C SER A 203 2.16 10.21 8.98
N PHE A 204 1.74 8.96 9.17
CA PHE A 204 0.33 8.60 9.30
C PHE A 204 -0.24 9.01 10.66
N LYS A 205 0.52 8.85 11.77
CA LYS A 205 0.12 9.34 13.09
C LYS A 205 -0.21 10.83 13.06
N LYS A 206 0.69 11.66 12.51
CA LYS A 206 0.47 13.11 12.38
C LYS A 206 -0.80 13.47 11.60
N GLN A 207 -1.20 12.63 10.63
CA GLN A 207 -2.43 12.87 9.87
C GLN A 207 -3.69 12.60 10.69
N ILE A 208 -3.70 11.53 11.49
CA ILE A 208 -4.88 11.16 12.30
C ILE A 208 -4.95 11.94 13.62
N GLU A 209 -3.83 12.45 14.14
CA GLU A 209 -3.79 13.30 15.35
C GLU A 209 -4.67 14.56 15.24
N ARG A 210 -4.91 15.07 14.03
CA ARG A 210 -5.82 16.20 13.79
C ARG A 210 -7.26 15.96 14.20
N PHE A 211 -7.62 14.70 14.49
CA PHE A 211 -8.98 14.30 14.92
C PHE A 211 -9.10 14.09 16.44
N ILE A 212 -8.07 14.37 17.25
CA ILE A 212 -8.14 14.38 18.70
C ILE A 212 -8.89 15.63 19.18
#